data_1cbbe73b1369a3060e4e254517131b18
#
_entry.id   1cbbe73b1369a3060e4e254517131b18
#
_cell.length_a   1.000
_cell.length_b   1.000
_cell.length_c   1.000
_cell.angle_alpha   90.00
_cell.angle_beta   90.00
_cell.angle_gamma   90.00
#
_symmetry.space_group_name_H-M   'P 1'
#
loop_
_entity.id
_entity.type
_entity.pdbx_description
1 polymer ?
#
loop_
_entity_poly.entity_id
_entity_poly.type
_entity_poly.pdbx_seq_one_letter_code
_entity_poly.pdbx_strand_id
1 'polypeptide(L)'
;MIRFDRLRPAVLGIAIATLLAACGTQAPIRQPGIPSGPVTETPEGTPLTPQMAAAAETLTKMAALQDRLYRVAAPLLIDNAELCTKHARNLLGFTAKNRHSYPGVYNEAAHVAFGMDERLQVTGVLAGSGAAKAGLRLGDDLLAAGGKPLPTGPNALAGAAAVFGPIVASQSKLPLSIERDGHPRDLSIPVTRACGFGIELGNGDNVNAYADGPRVMVTRGMLAVTKNDDELAYVLARTMAHNMLDHPKAQRNQATLDSVIDNLTRMSPDTGMLTGSAGIKPMPSSLDAAADRLAIFLLARADYNIEGAPAFWKRFAATHPASVANGFTANHPSTAARLTAMELAIEDVNAKKAAKKPIVP
;
A
#
# COMPACT_ATOMS: atom_id res chain seq x y z
N MET A 1 57.39 -35.41 -32.10
CA MET A 1 58.63 -34.62 -32.25
C MET A 1 58.46 -33.43 -31.36
N ILE A 2 58.89 -33.52 -30.07
CA ILE A 2 60.23 -33.14 -29.56
C ILE A 2 60.54 -31.70 -29.95
N ARG A 3 60.51 -30.74 -29.00
CA ARG A 3 61.60 -30.42 -28.06
C ARG A 3 61.16 -29.39 -26.99
N PHE A 4 61.55 -29.71 -25.81
CA PHE A 4 61.88 -28.90 -24.63
C PHE A 4 62.96 -27.84 -24.93
N ASP A 5 62.96 -26.71 -24.23
CA ASP A 5 64.07 -26.16 -23.44
C ASP A 5 63.64 -24.94 -22.62
N ARG A 6 63.67 -25.07 -21.33
CA ARG A 6 64.62 -24.61 -20.28
C ARG A 6 64.52 -23.13 -19.93
N LEU A 7 64.00 -22.92 -18.76
CA LEU A 7 64.63 -22.58 -17.48
C LEU A 7 65.68 -21.44 -17.48
N ARG A 8 65.38 -20.36 -16.73
CA ARG A 8 66.10 -20.01 -15.48
C ARG A 8 65.64 -18.65 -14.88
N PRO A 9 66.02 -18.36 -13.63
CA PRO A 9 65.12 -17.84 -12.61
C PRO A 9 65.58 -16.46 -12.04
N ALA A 10 64.82 -16.08 -10.99
CA ALA A 10 65.18 -15.16 -9.90
C ALA A 10 64.89 -13.70 -10.14
N VAL A 11 64.26 -13.07 -9.25
CA VAL A 11 64.76 -12.51 -8.00
C VAL A 11 63.61 -12.07 -7.11
N LEU A 12 63.69 -12.44 -5.88
CA LEU A 12 62.94 -12.04 -4.71
C LEU A 12 62.92 -10.51 -4.55
N GLY A 13 61.73 -9.98 -4.43
CA GLY A 13 61.48 -8.62 -3.93
C GLY A 13 60.31 -8.66 -2.97
N ILE A 14 60.57 -8.85 -1.67
CA ILE A 14 59.59 -8.73 -0.60
C ILE A 14 59.21 -7.26 -0.45
N ALA A 15 58.05 -6.90 -0.91
CA ALA A 15 57.42 -5.64 -0.53
C ALA A 15 56.27 -5.97 0.47
N ILE A 16 56.53 -5.68 1.72
CA ILE A 16 55.54 -5.73 2.81
C ILE A 16 54.57 -4.58 2.55
N ALA A 17 53.42 -4.85 1.98
CA ALA A 17 52.28 -3.95 1.94
C ALA A 17 51.44 -4.15 3.19
N THR A 18 51.55 -3.21 4.11
CA THR A 18 50.67 -3.06 5.27
C THR A 18 49.22 -2.90 4.80
N LEU A 19 48.42 -3.95 4.95
CA LEU A 19 46.97 -3.89 4.82
C LEU A 19 46.39 -3.07 5.98
N LEU A 20 46.12 -1.81 5.73
CA LEU A 20 45.20 -1.01 6.54
C LEU A 20 43.78 -1.57 6.29
N ALA A 21 43.30 -2.35 7.22
CA ALA A 21 41.90 -2.74 7.32
C ALA A 21 41.08 -1.45 7.60
N ALA A 22 40.57 -0.84 6.54
CA ALA A 22 39.50 0.14 6.66
C ALA A 22 38.22 -0.62 7.04
N CYS A 23 37.87 -0.63 8.31
CA CYS A 23 36.51 -0.92 8.77
C CYS A 23 35.60 0.13 8.14
N GLY A 24 35.07 -0.18 6.97
CA GLY A 24 33.95 0.54 6.40
C GLY A 24 32.73 0.32 7.26
N THR A 25 32.44 1.24 8.15
CA THR A 25 31.12 1.39 8.74
C THR A 25 30.13 1.60 7.59
N GLN A 26 29.37 0.57 7.25
CA GLN A 26 28.23 0.74 6.36
C GLN A 26 27.30 1.74 7.02
N ALA A 27 27.21 2.92 6.43
CA ALA A 27 26.19 3.89 6.80
C ALA A 27 24.81 3.22 6.61
N PRO A 28 23.90 3.39 7.58
CA PRO A 28 22.54 2.86 7.43
C PRO A 28 21.95 3.41 6.13
N ILE A 29 21.34 2.53 5.34
CA ILE A 29 20.62 2.89 4.12
C ILE A 29 19.52 3.87 4.55
N ARG A 30 19.75 5.15 4.30
CA ARG A 30 18.73 6.19 4.49
C ARG A 30 17.58 5.87 3.54
N GLN A 31 16.40 5.60 4.09
CA GLN A 31 15.18 5.62 3.30
C GLN A 31 15.04 7.04 2.73
N PRO A 32 14.96 7.20 1.40
CA PRO A 32 14.82 8.51 0.80
C PRO A 32 13.46 9.09 1.16
N GLY A 33 13.41 10.25 1.76
CA GLY A 33 12.21 11.07 1.87
C GLY A 33 11.63 11.32 3.26
N ILE A 34 12.20 10.78 4.34
CA ILE A 34 11.78 11.16 5.70
C ILE A 34 12.93 11.92 6.35
N PRO A 35 12.77 13.21 6.74
CA PRO A 35 13.78 13.93 7.49
C PRO A 35 14.03 13.22 8.83
N SER A 36 15.26 12.72 9.04
CA SER A 36 15.64 12.05 10.28
C SER A 36 16.21 13.09 11.27
N GLY A 37 15.33 13.72 12.03
CA GLY A 37 15.67 14.61 13.14
C GLY A 37 14.47 15.47 13.57
N PRO A 38 14.43 15.95 14.82
CA PRO A 38 13.42 16.91 15.21
C PRO A 38 13.64 18.20 14.41
N VAL A 39 12.67 18.53 13.55
CA VAL A 39 12.63 19.84 12.91
C VAL A 39 12.23 20.84 13.98
N THR A 40 13.13 21.72 14.35
CA THR A 40 12.91 22.73 15.40
C THR A 40 12.41 24.06 14.86
N GLU A 41 12.47 24.24 13.53
CA GLU A 41 12.05 25.48 12.86
C GLU A 41 11.30 25.15 11.56
N THR A 42 10.39 26.02 11.14
CA THR A 42 9.83 25.99 9.80
C THR A 42 10.90 26.45 8.80
N PRO A 43 10.80 26.11 7.50
CA PRO A 43 11.71 26.62 6.46
C PRO A 43 11.78 28.15 6.37
N GLU A 44 10.80 28.87 6.88
CA GLU A 44 10.76 30.33 6.97
C GLU A 44 11.37 30.90 8.26
N GLY A 45 12.00 30.05 9.09
CA GLY A 45 12.62 30.48 10.37
C GLY A 45 11.62 30.78 11.50
N THR A 46 10.34 30.44 11.31
CA THR A 46 9.32 30.57 12.36
C THR A 46 9.47 29.41 13.34
N PRO A 47 9.55 29.62 14.67
CA PRO A 47 9.61 28.54 15.64
C PRO A 47 8.41 27.60 15.53
N LEU A 48 8.66 26.29 15.54
CA LEU A 48 7.61 25.28 15.56
C LEU A 48 6.77 25.39 16.83
N THR A 49 5.46 25.60 16.67
CA THR A 49 4.57 25.48 17.80
C THR A 49 4.46 24.01 18.25
N PRO A 50 4.21 23.72 19.54
CA PRO A 50 3.98 22.35 20.01
C PRO A 50 2.87 21.63 19.23
N GLN A 51 1.84 22.36 18.81
CA GLN A 51 0.74 21.82 18.01
C GLN A 51 1.21 21.41 16.58
N MET A 52 2.03 22.22 15.94
CA MET A 52 2.59 21.89 14.60
C MET A 52 3.54 20.68 14.69
N ALA A 53 4.39 20.64 15.74
CA ALA A 53 5.28 19.50 15.96
C ALA A 53 4.49 18.18 16.14
N ALA A 54 3.45 18.20 16.96
CA ALA A 54 2.58 17.04 17.19
C ALA A 54 1.83 16.62 15.90
N ALA A 55 1.38 17.59 15.09
CA ALA A 55 0.73 17.32 13.81
C ALA A 55 1.72 16.71 12.79
N ALA A 56 2.94 17.22 12.70
CA ALA A 56 3.99 16.69 11.85
C ALA A 56 4.38 15.24 12.24
N GLU A 57 4.53 14.98 13.54
CA GLU A 57 4.75 13.62 14.05
C GLU A 57 3.59 12.68 13.69
N THR A 58 2.35 13.14 13.80
CA THR A 58 1.16 12.38 13.41
C THR A 58 1.19 12.03 11.93
N LEU A 59 1.48 12.99 11.05
CA LEU A 59 1.60 12.75 9.62
C LEU A 59 2.70 11.76 9.29
N THR A 60 3.85 11.85 9.95
CA THR A 60 4.96 10.90 9.75
C THR A 60 4.58 9.47 10.13
N LYS A 61 3.89 9.31 11.28
CA LYS A 61 3.37 8.00 11.69
C LYS A 61 2.35 7.44 10.70
N MET A 62 1.44 8.28 10.23
CA MET A 62 0.44 7.89 9.23
C MET A 62 1.08 7.50 7.90
N ALA A 63 2.10 8.23 7.44
CA ALA A 63 2.83 7.90 6.22
C ALA A 63 3.50 6.51 6.33
N ALA A 64 4.09 6.17 7.47
CA ALA A 64 4.69 4.86 7.69
C ALA A 64 3.64 3.72 7.67
N LEU A 65 2.47 3.93 8.24
CA LEU A 65 1.36 2.97 8.18
C LEU A 65 0.82 2.81 6.76
N GLN A 66 0.68 3.91 6.02
CA GLN A 66 0.25 3.90 4.63
C GLN A 66 1.27 3.16 3.73
N ASP A 67 2.57 3.37 3.96
CA ASP A 67 3.63 2.68 3.23
C ASP A 67 3.58 1.16 3.47
N ARG A 68 3.42 0.73 4.74
CA ARG A 68 3.21 -0.69 5.06
C ARG A 68 1.99 -1.26 4.34
N LEU A 69 0.87 -0.52 4.38
CA LEU A 69 -0.38 -0.93 3.74
C LEU A 69 -0.21 -1.09 2.22
N TYR A 70 0.45 -0.14 1.54
CA TYR A 70 0.70 -0.21 0.11
C TYR A 70 1.68 -1.33 -0.27
N ARG A 71 2.73 -1.54 0.52
CA ARG A 71 3.68 -2.63 0.29
C ARG A 71 3.00 -3.99 0.32
N VAL A 72 2.09 -4.22 1.28
CA VAL A 72 1.35 -5.48 1.39
C VAL A 72 0.23 -5.58 0.34
N ALA A 73 -0.42 -4.49 -0.02
CA ALA A 73 -1.49 -4.51 -1.01
C ALA A 73 -0.97 -4.69 -2.45
N ALA A 74 0.24 -4.22 -2.74
CA ALA A 74 0.77 -4.18 -4.11
C ALA A 74 0.77 -5.53 -4.83
N PRO A 75 1.35 -6.63 -4.29
CA PRO A 75 1.31 -7.93 -4.94
C PRO A 75 -0.13 -8.46 -5.04
N LEU A 76 -0.98 -8.25 -4.03
CA LEU A 76 -2.39 -8.65 -4.10
C LEU A 76 -3.14 -7.98 -5.26
N LEU A 77 -2.85 -6.70 -5.54
CA LEU A 77 -3.48 -5.98 -6.64
C LEU A 77 -2.91 -6.41 -7.99
N ILE A 78 -1.60 -6.52 -8.13
CA ILE A 78 -0.91 -6.72 -9.41
C ILE A 78 -1.03 -8.17 -9.87
N ASP A 79 -0.72 -9.14 -9.02
CA ASP A 79 -0.64 -10.55 -9.41
C ASP A 79 -2.03 -11.20 -9.57
N ASN A 80 -3.07 -10.51 -9.10
CA ASN A 80 -4.46 -10.93 -9.24
C ASN A 80 -5.25 -10.18 -10.32
N ALA A 81 -4.59 -9.38 -11.17
CA ALA A 81 -5.26 -8.62 -12.23
C ALA A 81 -6.14 -9.49 -13.16
N GLU A 82 -5.73 -10.73 -13.39
CA GLU A 82 -6.47 -11.70 -14.22
C GLU A 82 -7.74 -12.24 -13.53
N LEU A 83 -7.72 -12.38 -12.20
CA LEU A 83 -8.88 -12.86 -11.44
C LEU A 83 -9.93 -11.76 -11.23
N CYS A 84 -9.52 -10.50 -11.18
CA CYS A 84 -10.42 -9.37 -10.97
C CYS A 84 -10.84 -8.68 -12.27
N THR A 85 -11.11 -9.43 -13.33
CA THR A 85 -11.34 -8.92 -14.71
C THR A 85 -12.31 -7.74 -14.79
N LYS A 86 -13.43 -7.76 -14.05
CA LYS A 86 -14.42 -6.67 -14.00
C LYS A 86 -13.86 -5.39 -13.37
N HIS A 87 -12.92 -5.53 -12.46
CA HIS A 87 -12.32 -4.45 -11.70
C HIS A 87 -10.88 -4.15 -12.12
N ALA A 88 -10.30 -4.94 -13.05
CA ALA A 88 -8.94 -4.70 -13.50
C ALA A 88 -8.84 -3.39 -14.28
N ARG A 89 -7.87 -2.55 -13.91
CA ARG A 89 -7.60 -1.24 -14.49
C ARG A 89 -6.11 -1.07 -14.75
N ASN A 90 -5.80 -0.12 -15.60
CA ASN A 90 -4.46 0.41 -15.71
C ASN A 90 -4.26 1.44 -14.59
N LEU A 91 -3.22 1.28 -13.80
CA LEU A 91 -2.88 2.15 -12.67
C LEU A 91 -1.59 2.93 -12.96
N LEU A 92 -1.47 4.11 -12.38
CA LEU A 92 -0.24 4.89 -12.32
C LEU A 92 0.86 4.13 -11.55
N GLY A 93 0.48 3.37 -10.53
CA GLY A 93 1.39 2.67 -9.63
C GLY A 93 2.01 3.57 -8.56
N PHE A 94 1.50 4.79 -8.41
CA PHE A 94 1.88 5.72 -7.35
C PHE A 94 0.73 6.62 -6.92
N THR A 95 0.87 7.26 -5.78
CA THR A 95 -0.01 8.33 -5.28
C THR A 95 0.80 9.59 -5.06
N ALA A 96 0.14 10.74 -5.15
CA ALA A 96 0.77 12.03 -4.90
C ALA A 96 -0.20 12.95 -4.16
N LYS A 97 0.35 13.83 -3.34
CA LYS A 97 -0.36 14.86 -2.56
C LYS A 97 0.47 16.13 -2.56
N ASN A 98 -0.14 17.25 -2.20
CA ASN A 98 0.53 18.48 -1.81
C ASN A 98 0.05 18.93 -0.44
N ARG A 99 0.58 20.05 0.09
CA ARG A 99 0.14 20.59 1.39
C ARG A 99 -1.35 20.81 1.49
N HIS A 100 -2.01 21.20 0.39
CA HIS A 100 -3.45 21.45 0.34
C HIS A 100 -4.32 20.19 0.42
N SER A 101 -3.72 19.02 0.32
CA SER A 101 -4.40 17.74 0.58
C SER A 101 -4.68 17.52 2.08
N TYR A 102 -4.15 18.37 2.94
CA TYR A 102 -4.26 18.26 4.38
C TYR A 102 -5.01 19.49 4.96
N PRO A 103 -6.03 19.29 5.81
CA PRO A 103 -6.82 20.38 6.37
C PRO A 103 -6.18 21.02 7.60
N GLY A 104 -6.45 22.31 7.81
CA GLY A 104 -6.11 23.04 9.04
C GLY A 104 -4.61 23.00 9.35
N VAL A 105 -4.25 22.74 10.60
CA VAL A 105 -2.85 22.68 11.07
C VAL A 105 -2.01 21.65 10.31
N TYR A 106 -2.62 20.62 9.74
CA TYR A 106 -1.93 19.58 8.98
C TYR A 106 -1.39 20.08 7.62
N ASN A 107 -1.91 21.18 7.09
CA ASN A 107 -1.37 21.80 5.88
C ASN A 107 0.07 22.27 6.12
N GLU A 108 0.31 23.02 7.17
CA GLU A 108 1.65 23.47 7.58
C GLU A 108 2.52 22.32 8.08
N ALA A 109 1.91 21.39 8.82
CA ALA A 109 2.59 20.19 9.27
C ALA A 109 3.09 19.30 8.13
N ALA A 110 2.40 19.26 6.98
CA ALA A 110 2.85 18.52 5.79
C ALA A 110 4.09 19.16 5.15
N HIS A 111 4.18 20.50 5.17
CA HIS A 111 5.38 21.20 4.76
C HIS A 111 6.56 20.88 5.71
N VAL A 112 6.34 20.96 7.01
CA VAL A 112 7.35 20.63 8.04
C VAL A 112 7.82 19.18 7.97
N ALA A 113 6.86 18.24 7.85
CA ALA A 113 7.17 16.80 7.91
C ALA A 113 7.81 16.26 6.62
N PHE A 114 7.42 16.79 5.45
CA PHE A 114 7.71 16.21 4.15
C PHE A 114 8.28 17.19 3.13
N GLY A 115 8.38 18.49 3.46
CA GLY A 115 8.76 19.54 2.49
C GLY A 115 7.68 19.76 1.41
N MET A 116 6.45 19.38 1.68
CA MET A 116 5.35 19.55 0.71
C MET A 116 4.96 21.00 0.56
N ASP A 117 4.87 21.45 -0.69
CA ASP A 117 4.44 22.78 -1.07
C ASP A 117 3.22 22.73 -2.01
N GLU A 118 3.22 23.64 -2.99
CA GLU A 118 2.14 23.82 -3.98
C GLU A 118 2.10 22.66 -5.00
N ARG A 119 3.25 22.04 -5.30
CA ARG A 119 3.38 20.93 -6.25
C ARG A 119 2.90 19.63 -5.65
N LEU A 120 2.42 18.73 -6.50
CA LEU A 120 2.17 17.34 -6.11
C LEU A 120 3.50 16.61 -5.90
N GLN A 121 3.65 16.05 -4.73
CA GLN A 121 4.79 15.21 -4.33
C GLN A 121 4.35 13.76 -4.21
N VAL A 122 5.18 12.81 -4.63
CA VAL A 122 4.90 11.37 -4.54
C VAL A 122 4.84 10.95 -3.08
N THR A 123 3.70 10.39 -2.66
CA THR A 123 3.43 9.95 -1.28
C THR A 123 3.32 8.44 -1.12
N GLY A 124 3.32 7.68 -2.21
CA GLY A 124 3.29 6.23 -2.19
C GLY A 124 3.65 5.67 -3.55
N VAL A 125 4.40 4.56 -3.57
CA VAL A 125 4.74 3.82 -4.79
C VAL A 125 4.40 2.35 -4.55
N LEU A 126 3.58 1.78 -5.43
CA LEU A 126 3.22 0.36 -5.36
C LEU A 126 4.43 -0.50 -5.72
N ALA A 127 4.87 -1.35 -4.83
CA ALA A 127 5.95 -2.30 -5.07
C ALA A 127 5.65 -3.17 -6.30
N GLY A 128 6.64 -3.42 -7.15
CA GLY A 128 6.46 -4.21 -8.38
C GLY A 128 5.74 -3.50 -9.53
N SER A 129 5.19 -2.30 -9.31
CA SER A 129 4.55 -1.50 -10.36
C SER A 129 5.55 -0.95 -11.38
N GLY A 130 5.02 -0.45 -12.50
CA GLY A 130 5.82 0.27 -13.49
C GLY A 130 6.49 1.51 -12.91
N ALA A 131 5.84 2.21 -11.97
CA ALA A 131 6.42 3.36 -11.28
C ALA A 131 7.64 2.96 -10.43
N ALA A 132 7.53 1.87 -9.66
CA ALA A 132 8.66 1.33 -8.90
C ALA A 132 9.83 0.89 -9.82
N LYS A 133 9.51 0.18 -10.91
CA LYS A 133 10.50 -0.29 -11.91
C LYS A 133 11.18 0.86 -12.64
N ALA A 134 10.47 1.97 -12.88
CA ALA A 134 11.03 3.18 -13.49
C ALA A 134 11.86 4.02 -12.50
N GLY A 135 11.90 3.65 -11.22
CA GLY A 135 12.68 4.32 -10.20
C GLY A 135 12.03 5.59 -9.63
N LEU A 136 10.71 5.73 -9.74
CA LEU A 136 9.96 6.78 -9.02
C LEU A 136 10.05 6.53 -7.51
N ARG A 137 10.18 7.59 -6.70
CA ARG A 137 10.41 7.49 -5.26
C ARG A 137 9.48 8.41 -4.48
N LEU A 138 9.30 8.10 -3.22
CA LEU A 138 8.67 9.02 -2.26
C LEU A 138 9.45 10.33 -2.24
N GLY A 139 8.73 11.44 -2.17
CA GLY A 139 9.32 12.77 -2.13
C GLY A 139 9.65 13.37 -3.50
N ASP A 140 9.50 12.65 -4.62
CA ASP A 140 9.64 13.23 -5.96
C ASP A 140 8.52 14.25 -6.22
N ASP A 141 8.87 15.47 -6.62
CA ASP A 141 7.92 16.48 -7.05
C ASP A 141 7.53 16.28 -8.51
N LEU A 142 6.23 16.30 -8.78
CA LEU A 142 5.68 16.07 -10.12
C LEU A 142 5.64 17.38 -10.91
N LEU A 143 6.34 17.44 -12.06
CA LEU A 143 6.41 18.63 -12.90
C LEU A 143 5.48 18.58 -14.09
N ALA A 144 5.52 17.50 -14.87
CA ALA A 144 4.75 17.34 -16.10
C ALA A 144 4.43 15.87 -16.39
N ALA A 145 3.34 15.61 -17.09
CA ALA A 145 2.97 14.28 -17.56
C ALA A 145 2.52 14.33 -19.03
N GLY A 146 3.08 13.44 -19.87
CA GLY A 146 2.79 13.44 -21.30
C GLY A 146 3.12 14.76 -21.99
N GLY A 147 4.13 15.47 -21.54
CA GLY A 147 4.55 16.80 -22.03
C GLY A 147 3.67 17.96 -21.57
N LYS A 148 2.65 17.73 -20.72
CA LYS A 148 1.78 18.76 -20.15
C LYS A 148 2.20 19.10 -18.73
N PRO A 149 2.44 20.37 -18.37
CA PRO A 149 2.68 20.78 -17.00
C PRO A 149 1.55 20.33 -16.07
N LEU A 150 1.90 19.83 -14.89
CA LEU A 150 0.92 19.49 -13.86
C LEU A 150 0.51 20.74 -13.08
N PRO A 151 -0.76 20.86 -12.70
CA PRO A 151 -1.23 22.00 -11.91
C PRO A 151 -0.65 21.98 -10.50
N THR A 152 -0.59 23.17 -9.90
CA THR A 152 -0.14 23.40 -8.52
C THR A 152 -1.27 23.99 -7.68
N GLY A 153 -1.08 24.08 -6.37
CA GLY A 153 -2.03 24.71 -5.45
C GLY A 153 -3.20 23.83 -5.04
N PRO A 154 -4.27 24.43 -4.52
CA PRO A 154 -5.41 23.72 -3.91
C PRO A 154 -6.13 22.73 -4.84
N ASN A 155 -6.13 22.99 -6.14
CA ASN A 155 -6.81 22.18 -7.15
C ASN A 155 -5.85 21.22 -7.89
N ALA A 156 -4.60 21.13 -7.46
CA ALA A 156 -3.56 20.35 -8.15
C ALA A 156 -3.95 18.87 -8.35
N LEU A 157 -4.50 18.25 -7.33
CA LEU A 157 -4.89 16.83 -7.39
C LEU A 157 -5.99 16.56 -8.41
N ALA A 158 -7.05 17.38 -8.39
CA ALA A 158 -8.17 17.25 -9.34
C ALA A 158 -7.71 17.55 -10.78
N GLY A 159 -6.91 18.60 -10.97
CA GLY A 159 -6.36 18.95 -12.28
C GLY A 159 -5.37 17.90 -12.82
N ALA A 160 -4.54 17.32 -11.97
CA ALA A 160 -3.64 16.24 -12.35
C ALA A 160 -4.39 14.97 -12.80
N ALA A 161 -5.51 14.65 -12.16
CA ALA A 161 -6.36 13.52 -12.58
C ALA A 161 -6.83 13.68 -14.04
N ALA A 162 -7.17 14.91 -14.47
CA ALA A 162 -7.55 15.20 -15.86
C ALA A 162 -6.39 15.04 -16.85
N VAL A 163 -5.15 15.21 -16.41
CA VAL A 163 -3.95 14.98 -17.23
C VAL A 163 -3.61 13.49 -17.30
N PHE A 164 -3.59 12.80 -16.16
CA PHE A 164 -3.20 11.38 -16.07
C PHE A 164 -4.23 10.44 -16.70
N GLY A 165 -5.52 10.71 -16.50
CA GLY A 165 -6.60 9.82 -16.92
C GLY A 165 -6.54 9.39 -18.38
N PRO A 166 -6.47 10.30 -19.37
CA PRO A 166 -6.36 9.96 -20.79
C PRO A 166 -5.08 9.17 -21.11
N ILE A 167 -3.96 9.46 -20.46
CA ILE A 167 -2.68 8.80 -20.71
C ILE A 167 -2.76 7.33 -20.25
N VAL A 168 -3.21 7.11 -19.01
CA VAL A 168 -3.33 5.76 -18.43
C VAL A 168 -4.37 4.90 -19.17
N ALA A 169 -5.42 5.53 -19.70
CA ALA A 169 -6.46 4.82 -20.44
C ALA A 169 -5.99 4.35 -21.84
N SER A 170 -5.11 5.11 -22.50
CA SER A 170 -4.78 4.89 -23.92
C SER A 170 -3.33 4.51 -24.21
N GLN A 171 -2.41 4.72 -23.26
CA GLN A 171 -0.98 4.49 -23.48
C GLN A 171 -0.44 3.37 -22.59
N SER A 172 0.58 2.67 -23.07
CA SER A 172 1.30 1.63 -22.30
C SER A 172 2.37 2.21 -21.38
N LYS A 173 2.74 3.49 -21.55
CA LYS A 173 3.74 4.20 -20.77
C LYS A 173 3.27 5.61 -20.47
N LEU A 174 3.60 6.08 -19.29
CA LEU A 174 3.41 7.46 -18.83
C LEU A 174 4.77 8.17 -18.89
N PRO A 175 4.99 9.12 -19.82
CA PRO A 175 6.10 10.05 -19.73
C PRO A 175 5.85 10.99 -18.54
N LEU A 176 6.77 11.03 -17.57
CA LEU A 176 6.64 11.81 -16.34
C LEU A 176 7.93 12.59 -16.09
N SER A 177 7.81 13.91 -16.01
CA SER A 177 8.91 14.79 -15.56
C SER A 177 8.76 15.06 -14.07
N ILE A 178 9.80 14.84 -13.32
CA ILE A 178 9.89 15.04 -11.87
C ILE A 178 11.04 15.95 -11.49
N GLU A 179 11.01 16.49 -10.28
CA GLU A 179 12.15 17.06 -9.61
C GLU A 179 12.54 16.20 -8.41
N ARG A 180 13.81 15.87 -8.27
CA ARG A 180 14.39 15.12 -7.15
C ARG A 180 15.67 15.79 -6.71
N ASP A 181 15.77 16.15 -5.43
CA ASP A 181 16.94 16.83 -4.86
C ASP A 181 17.30 18.11 -5.64
N GLY A 182 16.28 18.88 -6.09
CA GLY A 182 16.45 20.09 -6.90
C GLY A 182 16.85 19.85 -8.37
N HIS A 183 16.89 18.60 -8.83
CA HIS A 183 17.29 18.26 -10.19
C HIS A 183 16.11 17.67 -10.98
N PRO A 184 15.80 18.22 -12.18
CA PRO A 184 14.77 17.66 -13.04
C PRO A 184 15.22 16.31 -13.62
N ARG A 185 14.26 15.38 -13.76
CA ARG A 185 14.45 14.05 -14.33
C ARG A 185 13.23 13.65 -15.13
N ASP A 186 13.44 12.99 -16.24
CA ASP A 186 12.37 12.40 -17.04
C ASP A 186 12.33 10.88 -16.85
N LEU A 187 11.16 10.37 -16.57
CA LEU A 187 10.88 8.95 -16.37
C LEU A 187 9.87 8.47 -17.43
N SER A 188 10.06 7.26 -17.92
CA SER A 188 9.07 6.57 -18.76
C SER A 188 8.47 5.41 -17.95
N ILE A 189 7.33 5.65 -17.33
CA ILE A 189 6.69 4.74 -16.40
C ILE A 189 5.77 3.77 -17.15
N PRO A 190 6.05 2.45 -17.17
CA PRO A 190 5.10 1.47 -17.70
C PRO A 190 3.80 1.50 -16.91
N VAL A 191 2.67 1.55 -17.58
CA VAL A 191 1.36 1.47 -16.94
C VAL A 191 1.18 0.08 -16.32
N THR A 192 0.67 0.01 -15.11
CA THR A 192 0.52 -1.24 -14.36
C THR A 192 -0.91 -1.75 -14.45
N ARG A 193 -1.11 -2.92 -15.04
CA ARG A 193 -2.38 -3.62 -15.02
C ARG A 193 -2.56 -4.27 -13.64
N ALA A 194 -3.63 -3.94 -12.93
CA ALA A 194 -3.89 -4.43 -11.58
C ALA A 194 -5.39 -4.46 -11.26
N CYS A 195 -5.78 -5.08 -10.17
CA CYS A 195 -7.10 -4.89 -9.58
C CYS A 195 -7.25 -3.41 -9.19
N GLY A 196 -8.23 -2.71 -9.73
CA GLY A 196 -8.38 -1.26 -9.61
C GLY A 196 -9.11 -0.83 -8.34
N PHE A 197 -8.77 -1.43 -7.20
CA PHE A 197 -9.30 -1.02 -5.90
C PHE A 197 -8.43 0.09 -5.30
N GLY A 198 -9.07 1.16 -4.81
CA GLY A 198 -8.41 2.15 -3.95
C GLY A 198 -8.03 1.51 -2.62
N ILE A 199 -6.79 1.68 -2.19
CA ILE A 199 -6.30 1.19 -0.90
C ILE A 199 -6.19 2.38 0.05
N GLU A 200 -7.02 2.39 1.10
CA GLU A 200 -7.16 3.52 2.01
C GLU A 200 -6.76 3.16 3.44
N LEU A 201 -6.03 4.06 4.08
CA LEU A 201 -5.78 4.01 5.52
C LEU A 201 -6.88 4.77 6.25
N GLY A 202 -7.60 4.08 7.12
CA GLY A 202 -8.58 4.71 8.00
C GLY A 202 -7.94 5.19 9.31
N ASN A 203 -8.27 6.41 9.73
CA ASN A 203 -7.71 7.07 10.92
C ASN A 203 -8.40 6.69 12.24
N GLY A 204 -9.36 5.75 12.20
CA GLY A 204 -9.99 5.21 13.39
C GLY A 204 -9.13 4.17 14.11
N ASP A 205 -9.24 4.14 15.45
CA ASP A 205 -8.60 3.11 16.31
C ASP A 205 -9.45 1.84 16.45
N ASN A 206 -10.65 1.83 15.89
CA ASN A 206 -11.46 0.62 15.79
C ASN A 206 -10.74 -0.43 14.93
N VAL A 207 -10.76 -1.69 15.39
CA VAL A 207 -10.07 -2.79 14.70
C VAL A 207 -10.98 -3.30 13.58
N ASN A 208 -10.76 -2.81 12.34
CA ASN A 208 -11.65 -3.11 11.24
C ASN A 208 -11.04 -2.92 9.83
N ALA A 209 -11.69 -3.52 8.83
CA ALA A 209 -11.49 -3.24 7.42
C ALA A 209 -12.83 -3.18 6.70
N TYR A 210 -12.94 -2.36 5.66
CA TYR A 210 -14.18 -2.08 4.94
C TYR A 210 -14.00 -2.22 3.43
N ALA A 211 -15.06 -2.68 2.77
CA ALA A 211 -15.15 -2.82 1.32
C ALA A 211 -16.45 -2.15 0.85
N ASP A 212 -16.37 -1.19 -0.07
CA ASP A 212 -17.52 -0.48 -0.62
C ASP A 212 -17.75 -0.75 -2.11
N GLY A 213 -17.00 -1.70 -2.67
CA GLY A 213 -16.95 -2.02 -4.09
C GLY A 213 -15.70 -1.47 -4.76
N PRO A 214 -15.51 -0.14 -4.87
CA PRO A 214 -14.30 0.44 -5.47
C PRO A 214 -13.10 0.52 -4.53
N ARG A 215 -13.30 0.52 -3.20
CA ARG A 215 -12.21 0.74 -2.22
C ARG A 215 -12.09 -0.41 -1.23
N VAL A 216 -10.89 -0.57 -0.72
CA VAL A 216 -10.52 -1.38 0.44
C VAL A 216 -9.89 -0.44 1.45
N MET A 217 -10.53 -0.27 2.60
CA MET A 217 -9.98 0.52 3.69
C MET A 217 -9.60 -0.37 4.85
N VAL A 218 -8.42 -0.13 5.42
CA VAL A 218 -7.95 -0.78 6.65
C VAL A 218 -7.71 0.30 7.69
N THR A 219 -8.32 0.16 8.88
CA THR A 219 -8.16 1.16 9.94
C THR A 219 -6.80 1.06 10.61
N ARG A 220 -6.36 2.17 11.22
CA ARG A 220 -5.16 2.21 12.04
C ARG A 220 -5.18 1.16 13.15
N GLY A 221 -6.34 0.96 13.79
CA GLY A 221 -6.54 -0.09 14.80
C GLY A 221 -6.31 -1.49 14.25
N MET A 222 -6.76 -1.80 13.03
CA MET A 222 -6.52 -3.09 12.40
C MET A 222 -5.04 -3.29 12.08
N LEU A 223 -4.34 -2.26 11.56
CA LEU A 223 -2.90 -2.36 11.32
C LEU A 223 -2.10 -2.63 12.60
N ALA A 224 -2.55 -2.07 13.72
CA ALA A 224 -1.88 -2.26 15.02
C ALA A 224 -1.97 -3.70 15.55
N VAL A 225 -3.04 -4.42 15.24
CA VAL A 225 -3.25 -5.81 15.71
C VAL A 225 -2.71 -6.87 14.75
N THR A 226 -2.35 -6.51 13.52
CA THR A 226 -1.70 -7.40 12.57
C THR A 226 -0.19 -7.48 12.85
N LYS A 227 0.28 -8.65 13.29
CA LYS A 227 1.64 -8.86 13.81
C LYS A 227 2.72 -8.84 12.72
N ASN A 228 2.37 -9.23 11.50
CA ASN A 228 3.26 -9.30 10.34
C ASN A 228 2.51 -8.98 9.05
N ASP A 229 3.20 -9.02 7.93
CA ASP A 229 2.64 -8.66 6.63
C ASP A 229 1.70 -9.75 6.08
N ASP A 230 1.88 -11.03 6.44
CA ASP A 230 0.92 -12.09 6.09
C ASP A 230 -0.45 -11.85 6.75
N GLU A 231 -0.47 -11.50 8.04
CA GLU A 231 -1.73 -11.20 8.74
C GLU A 231 -2.47 -9.99 8.14
N LEU A 232 -1.73 -8.95 7.73
CA LEU A 232 -2.29 -7.82 7.01
C LEU A 232 -2.78 -8.23 5.62
N ALA A 233 -2.05 -9.11 4.94
CA ALA A 233 -2.46 -9.64 3.64
C ALA A 233 -3.75 -10.46 3.73
N TYR A 234 -3.97 -11.24 4.81
CA TYR A 234 -5.24 -11.96 5.03
C TYR A 234 -6.43 -11.00 5.11
N VAL A 235 -6.27 -9.89 5.83
CA VAL A 235 -7.30 -8.86 5.93
C VAL A 235 -7.58 -8.22 4.57
N LEU A 236 -6.53 -7.81 3.87
CA LEU A 236 -6.63 -7.17 2.55
C LEU A 236 -7.26 -8.10 1.51
N ALA A 237 -6.76 -9.34 1.39
CA ALA A 237 -7.25 -10.31 0.42
C ALA A 237 -8.74 -10.62 0.61
N ARG A 238 -9.17 -10.81 1.87
CA ARG A 238 -10.58 -11.03 2.18
C ARG A 238 -11.44 -9.82 1.83
N THR A 239 -11.00 -8.62 2.18
CA THR A 239 -11.73 -7.39 1.89
C THR A 239 -11.80 -7.14 0.38
N MET A 240 -10.71 -7.40 -0.36
CA MET A 240 -10.72 -7.39 -1.84
C MET A 240 -11.69 -8.44 -2.41
N ALA A 241 -11.72 -9.64 -1.85
CA ALA A 241 -12.61 -10.71 -2.30
C ALA A 241 -14.09 -10.31 -2.17
N HIS A 242 -14.48 -9.61 -1.10
CA HIS A 242 -15.82 -9.05 -0.97
C HIS A 242 -16.16 -8.07 -2.09
N ASN A 243 -15.23 -7.19 -2.47
CA ASN A 243 -15.42 -6.28 -3.60
C ASN A 243 -15.50 -7.03 -4.94
N MET A 244 -14.63 -8.03 -5.17
CA MET A 244 -14.61 -8.83 -6.41
C MET A 244 -15.90 -9.62 -6.62
N LEU A 245 -16.53 -10.04 -5.52
CA LEU A 245 -17.80 -10.78 -5.51
C LEU A 245 -19.04 -9.88 -5.46
N ASP A 246 -18.87 -8.57 -5.56
CA ASP A 246 -19.93 -7.55 -5.52
C ASP A 246 -20.80 -7.63 -4.23
N HIS A 247 -20.25 -8.15 -3.12
CA HIS A 247 -20.99 -8.33 -1.86
C HIS A 247 -21.58 -7.02 -1.29
N PRO A 248 -20.85 -5.87 -1.30
CA PRO A 248 -21.41 -4.59 -0.84
C PRO A 248 -22.67 -4.19 -1.61
N LYS A 249 -22.67 -4.40 -2.92
CA LYS A 249 -23.80 -4.09 -3.79
C LYS A 249 -24.96 -5.07 -3.60
N ALA A 250 -24.66 -6.36 -3.49
CA ALA A 250 -25.66 -7.40 -3.26
C ALA A 250 -26.45 -7.17 -1.97
N GLN A 251 -25.83 -6.60 -0.94
CA GLN A 251 -26.46 -6.26 0.33
C GLN A 251 -27.17 -4.90 0.34
N ARG A 252 -27.11 -4.14 -0.75
CA ARG A 252 -27.68 -2.76 -0.86
C ARG A 252 -27.12 -1.78 0.18
N ASN A 253 -25.86 -1.96 0.56
CA ASN A 253 -25.24 -1.18 1.64
C ASN A 253 -24.10 -0.30 1.15
N GLN A 254 -23.88 -0.21 -0.16
CA GLN A 254 -22.76 0.50 -0.75
C GLN A 254 -22.71 1.95 -0.28
N ALA A 255 -23.83 2.69 -0.32
CA ALA A 255 -23.87 4.11 0.07
C ALA A 255 -23.49 4.32 1.55
N THR A 256 -23.87 3.40 2.45
CA THR A 256 -23.51 3.46 3.87
C THR A 256 -22.02 3.20 4.06
N LEU A 257 -21.46 2.24 3.33
CA LEU A 257 -20.03 1.95 3.37
C LEU A 257 -19.20 3.08 2.78
N ASP A 258 -19.64 3.69 1.69
CA ASP A 258 -19.03 4.90 1.11
C ASP A 258 -18.91 6.00 2.18
N SER A 259 -20.00 6.29 2.91
CA SER A 259 -20.03 7.29 3.96
C SER A 259 -19.09 6.96 5.14
N VAL A 260 -19.02 5.69 5.54
CA VAL A 260 -18.11 5.23 6.60
C VAL A 260 -16.65 5.41 6.17
N ILE A 261 -16.30 5.01 4.96
CA ILE A 261 -14.94 5.14 4.43
C ILE A 261 -14.57 6.63 4.32
N ASP A 262 -15.46 7.47 3.74
CA ASP A 262 -15.22 8.91 3.60
C ASP A 262 -15.02 9.59 4.95
N ASN A 263 -15.76 9.16 5.97
CA ASN A 263 -15.56 9.68 7.33
C ASN A 263 -14.22 9.22 7.93
N LEU A 264 -13.91 7.94 7.84
CA LEU A 264 -12.72 7.35 8.49
C LEU A 264 -11.41 7.74 7.80
N THR A 265 -11.42 8.18 6.55
CA THR A 265 -10.23 8.70 5.86
C THR A 265 -9.89 10.15 6.25
N ARG A 266 -10.79 10.87 6.95
CA ARG A 266 -10.52 12.21 7.46
C ARG A 266 -9.42 12.20 8.51
N MET A 267 -8.69 13.30 8.64
CA MET A 267 -7.66 13.47 9.68
C MET A 267 -8.22 13.36 11.10
N SER A 268 -9.48 13.79 11.28
CA SER A 268 -10.23 13.67 12.54
C SER A 268 -11.60 13.07 12.23
N PRO A 269 -11.71 11.74 12.23
CA PRO A 269 -12.98 11.07 11.94
C PRO A 269 -13.99 11.27 13.08
N ASP A 270 -15.27 11.36 12.72
CA ASP A 270 -16.35 11.28 13.68
C ASP A 270 -16.60 9.81 14.07
N THR A 271 -16.09 9.42 15.23
CA THR A 271 -16.25 8.04 15.73
C THR A 271 -17.66 7.75 16.23
N GLY A 272 -18.50 8.79 16.45
CA GLY A 272 -19.91 8.62 16.78
C GLY A 272 -20.71 7.92 15.67
N MET A 273 -20.30 8.07 14.42
CA MET A 273 -20.89 7.34 13.30
C MET A 273 -20.69 5.82 13.36
N LEU A 274 -19.74 5.34 14.16
CA LEU A 274 -19.44 3.91 14.30
C LEU A 274 -20.29 3.25 15.41
N THR A 275 -21.08 4.05 16.14
CA THR A 275 -21.96 3.53 17.20
C THR A 275 -23.29 3.10 16.62
N GLY A 276 -23.75 1.89 16.96
CA GLY A 276 -24.97 1.31 16.45
C GLY A 276 -24.79 0.58 15.11
N SER A 277 -25.87 -0.04 14.64
CA SER A 277 -25.85 -0.82 13.39
C SER A 277 -25.83 0.04 12.13
N ALA A 278 -26.08 1.34 12.24
CA ALA A 278 -26.23 2.29 11.11
C ALA A 278 -27.11 1.72 9.95
N GLY A 279 -28.06 0.81 10.26
CA GLY A 279 -28.85 0.10 9.27
C GLY A 279 -28.10 -1.02 8.51
N ILE A 280 -26.91 -1.34 8.94
CA ILE A 280 -26.03 -2.33 8.32
C ILE A 280 -26.45 -3.74 8.77
N LYS A 281 -26.79 -4.61 7.82
CA LYS A 281 -27.14 -6.00 8.12
C LYS A 281 -25.89 -6.87 8.20
N PRO A 282 -25.83 -7.85 9.11
CA PRO A 282 -24.75 -8.82 9.13
C PRO A 282 -24.56 -9.51 7.77
N MET A 283 -23.31 -9.78 7.39
CA MET A 283 -23.00 -10.52 6.18
C MET A 283 -23.52 -11.97 6.34
N PRO A 284 -24.25 -12.52 5.36
CA PRO A 284 -24.57 -13.93 5.38
C PRO A 284 -23.32 -14.81 5.41
N SER A 285 -23.32 -15.87 6.21
CA SER A 285 -22.15 -16.74 6.37
C SER A 285 -21.68 -17.39 5.07
N SER A 286 -22.59 -17.61 4.12
CA SER A 286 -22.24 -18.11 2.78
C SER A 286 -21.43 -17.12 1.95
N LEU A 287 -21.75 -15.83 2.04
CA LEU A 287 -20.97 -14.77 1.37
C LEU A 287 -19.59 -14.60 2.02
N ASP A 288 -19.52 -14.72 3.35
CA ASP A 288 -18.26 -14.73 4.07
C ASP A 288 -17.37 -15.90 3.66
N ALA A 289 -17.91 -17.11 3.63
CA ALA A 289 -17.19 -18.30 3.21
C ALA A 289 -16.69 -18.20 1.76
N ALA A 290 -17.51 -17.63 0.85
CA ALA A 290 -17.11 -17.40 -0.53
C ALA A 290 -15.95 -16.39 -0.64
N ALA A 291 -15.98 -15.32 0.17
CA ALA A 291 -14.87 -14.33 0.21
C ALA A 291 -13.61 -14.96 0.82
N ASP A 292 -13.73 -15.74 1.89
CA ASP A 292 -12.61 -16.44 2.50
C ASP A 292 -11.97 -17.44 1.54
N ARG A 293 -12.78 -18.22 0.80
CA ARG A 293 -12.28 -19.12 -0.24
C ARG A 293 -11.49 -18.37 -1.31
N LEU A 294 -12.07 -17.30 -1.88
CA LEU A 294 -11.39 -16.50 -2.91
C LEU A 294 -10.11 -15.86 -2.37
N ALA A 295 -10.12 -15.38 -1.14
CA ALA A 295 -8.95 -14.74 -0.51
C ALA A 295 -7.72 -15.66 -0.49
N ILE A 296 -7.90 -16.98 -0.25
CA ILE A 296 -6.79 -17.95 -0.28
C ILE A 296 -6.13 -18.00 -1.67
N PHE A 297 -6.90 -17.94 -2.75
CA PHE A 297 -6.32 -17.88 -4.10
C PHE A 297 -5.59 -16.57 -4.35
N LEU A 298 -6.15 -15.43 -3.88
CA LEU A 298 -5.50 -14.13 -4.02
C LEU A 298 -4.14 -14.09 -3.28
N LEU A 299 -4.10 -14.62 -2.07
CA LEU A 299 -2.89 -14.74 -1.26
C LEU A 299 -1.83 -15.62 -1.93
N ALA A 300 -2.25 -16.81 -2.39
CA ALA A 300 -1.34 -17.77 -3.02
C ALA A 300 -0.71 -17.27 -4.31
N ARG A 301 -1.43 -16.46 -5.10
CA ARG A 301 -0.93 -15.83 -6.33
C ARG A 301 0.04 -14.67 -6.02
N ALA A 302 -0.17 -14.00 -4.92
CA ALA A 302 0.69 -12.91 -4.42
C ALA A 302 1.84 -13.39 -3.52
N ASP A 303 2.09 -14.70 -3.48
CA ASP A 303 3.16 -15.36 -2.73
C ASP A 303 3.12 -15.15 -1.21
N TYR A 304 1.93 -14.93 -0.64
CA TYR A 304 1.71 -14.89 0.80
C TYR A 304 1.49 -16.29 1.36
N ASN A 305 1.84 -16.45 2.65
CA ASN A 305 1.60 -17.69 3.39
C ASN A 305 0.09 -17.92 3.58
N ILE A 306 -0.47 -18.95 2.93
CA ILE A 306 -1.89 -19.28 3.03
C ILE A 306 -2.23 -20.16 4.24
N GLU A 307 -1.28 -20.95 4.74
CA GLU A 307 -1.50 -21.93 5.80
C GLU A 307 -1.86 -21.27 7.15
N GLY A 308 -1.38 -20.07 7.37
CA GLY A 308 -1.64 -19.32 8.60
C GLY A 308 -3.02 -18.66 8.66
N ALA A 309 -3.76 -18.55 7.53
CA ALA A 309 -4.99 -17.78 7.46
C ALA A 309 -6.12 -18.32 8.37
N PRO A 310 -6.41 -19.63 8.44
CA PRO A 310 -7.45 -20.14 9.35
C PRO A 310 -7.14 -19.85 10.83
N ALA A 311 -5.89 -20.05 11.24
CA ALA A 311 -5.44 -19.78 12.61
C ALA A 311 -5.52 -18.30 12.97
N PHE A 312 -5.15 -17.41 12.03
CA PHE A 312 -5.31 -15.96 12.19
C PHE A 312 -6.77 -15.59 12.44
N TRP A 313 -7.68 -15.99 11.56
CA TRP A 313 -9.10 -15.63 11.68
C TRP A 313 -9.76 -16.21 12.92
N LYS A 314 -9.38 -17.43 13.33
CA LYS A 314 -9.85 -18.04 14.59
C LYS A 314 -9.39 -17.23 15.80
N ARG A 315 -8.11 -16.86 15.86
CA ARG A 315 -7.56 -16.00 16.92
C ARG A 315 -8.20 -14.62 16.91
N PHE A 316 -8.32 -14.01 15.72
CA PHE A 316 -8.89 -12.69 15.56
C PHE A 316 -10.33 -12.62 16.06
N ALA A 317 -11.18 -13.59 15.70
CA ALA A 317 -12.56 -13.65 16.18
C ALA A 317 -12.67 -13.84 17.70
N ALA A 318 -11.72 -14.52 18.32
CA ALA A 318 -11.68 -14.70 19.78
C ALA A 318 -11.26 -13.43 20.52
N THR A 319 -10.35 -12.64 19.95
CA THR A 319 -9.81 -11.42 20.58
C THR A 319 -10.61 -10.16 20.24
N HIS A 320 -11.28 -10.17 19.08
CA HIS A 320 -12.08 -9.06 18.56
C HIS A 320 -13.45 -9.60 18.10
N PRO A 321 -14.32 -10.01 19.05
CA PRO A 321 -15.61 -10.59 18.67
C PRO A 321 -16.44 -9.56 17.91
N ALA A 322 -17.11 -10.01 16.86
CA ALA A 322 -18.05 -9.20 16.11
C ALA A 322 -19.17 -8.73 17.03
N SER A 323 -19.34 -7.43 17.18
CA SER A 323 -20.57 -6.89 17.75
C SER A 323 -21.66 -6.92 16.68
N VAL A 324 -22.91 -7.16 17.07
CA VAL A 324 -24.08 -7.08 16.17
C VAL A 324 -24.18 -5.70 15.50
N ALA A 325 -23.56 -4.69 16.11
CA ALA A 325 -23.48 -3.33 15.60
C ALA A 325 -22.53 -3.13 14.41
N ASN A 326 -21.68 -4.09 14.08
CA ASN A 326 -20.61 -3.94 13.09
C ASN A 326 -20.66 -5.02 11.99
N GLY A 327 -21.81 -5.27 11.41
CA GLY A 327 -22.03 -6.33 10.40
C GLY A 327 -21.25 -6.20 9.08
N PHE A 328 -20.40 -5.17 8.92
CA PHE A 328 -19.56 -4.93 7.73
C PHE A 328 -18.09 -5.03 8.00
N THR A 329 -17.74 -5.67 9.05
CA THR A 329 -16.40 -5.60 9.57
C THR A 329 -15.65 -6.86 9.21
N ALA A 330 -14.34 -6.78 9.09
CA ALA A 330 -13.47 -7.94 9.10
C ALA A 330 -13.72 -8.82 10.35
N ASN A 331 -14.42 -8.29 11.34
CA ASN A 331 -14.76 -8.92 12.63
C ASN A 331 -15.96 -9.85 12.57
N HIS A 332 -16.18 -10.50 11.45
CA HIS A 332 -17.22 -11.53 11.37
C HIS A 332 -16.87 -12.73 12.25
N PRO A 333 -17.87 -13.41 12.84
CA PRO A 333 -17.62 -14.62 13.60
C PRO A 333 -16.84 -15.64 12.78
N SER A 334 -15.87 -16.29 13.40
CA SER A 334 -15.19 -17.43 12.79
C SER A 334 -16.13 -18.64 12.82
N THR A 335 -16.99 -18.76 11.84
CA THR A 335 -17.91 -19.91 11.71
C THR A 335 -17.18 -21.12 11.15
N ALA A 336 -17.69 -22.32 11.45
CA ALA A 336 -17.17 -23.56 10.87
C ALA A 336 -17.16 -23.49 9.33
N ALA A 337 -18.20 -22.92 8.72
CA ALA A 337 -18.29 -22.74 7.27
C ALA A 337 -17.14 -21.91 6.70
N ARG A 338 -16.75 -20.83 7.37
CA ARG A 338 -15.61 -19.99 6.97
C ARG A 338 -14.29 -20.76 7.04
N LEU A 339 -14.04 -21.43 8.17
CA LEU A 339 -12.80 -22.20 8.36
C LEU A 339 -12.69 -23.34 7.34
N THR A 340 -13.77 -24.12 7.15
CA THR A 340 -13.82 -25.19 6.14
C THR A 340 -13.58 -24.64 4.73
N ALA A 341 -14.16 -23.47 4.38
CA ALA A 341 -13.94 -22.87 3.07
C ALA A 341 -12.49 -22.49 2.82
N MET A 342 -11.80 -21.97 3.85
CA MET A 342 -10.36 -21.68 3.76
C MET A 342 -9.52 -22.96 3.65
N GLU A 343 -9.77 -23.98 4.49
CA GLU A 343 -9.05 -25.25 4.49
C GLU A 343 -9.17 -25.96 3.14
N LEU A 344 -10.37 -26.09 2.59
CA LEU A 344 -10.58 -26.68 1.25
C LEU A 344 -9.90 -25.87 0.15
N ALA A 345 -9.87 -24.53 0.25
CA ALA A 345 -9.18 -23.70 -0.71
C ALA A 345 -7.66 -23.87 -0.63
N ILE A 346 -7.10 -24.03 0.57
CA ILE A 346 -5.67 -24.31 0.77
C ILE A 346 -5.31 -25.66 0.16
N GLU A 347 -6.10 -26.70 0.38
CA GLU A 347 -5.90 -28.03 -0.24
C GLU A 347 -5.92 -27.93 -1.77
N ASP A 348 -6.90 -27.23 -2.36
CA ASP A 348 -7.00 -27.04 -3.81
C ASP A 348 -5.79 -26.27 -4.36
N VAL A 349 -5.38 -25.18 -3.72
CA VAL A 349 -4.17 -24.41 -4.10
C VAL A 349 -2.93 -25.30 -4.06
N ASN A 350 -2.74 -26.06 -2.99
CA ASN A 350 -1.57 -26.92 -2.85
C ASN A 350 -1.55 -28.05 -3.90
N ALA A 351 -2.71 -28.65 -4.18
CA ALA A 351 -2.84 -29.62 -5.26
C ALA A 351 -2.52 -29.01 -6.64
N LYS A 352 -2.98 -27.79 -6.92
CA LYS A 352 -2.65 -27.05 -8.16
C LYS A 352 -1.18 -26.71 -8.25
N LYS A 353 -0.56 -26.24 -7.17
CA LYS A 353 0.89 -25.98 -7.11
C LYS A 353 1.70 -27.25 -7.40
N ALA A 354 1.36 -28.37 -6.75
CA ALA A 354 2.03 -29.67 -6.97
C ALA A 354 1.88 -30.17 -8.42
N ALA A 355 0.72 -29.97 -9.02
CA ALA A 355 0.43 -30.33 -10.40
C ALA A 355 0.91 -29.29 -11.44
N LYS A 356 1.56 -28.20 -11.02
CA LYS A 356 1.96 -27.05 -11.87
C LYS A 356 0.80 -26.47 -12.70
N LYS A 357 -0.40 -26.50 -12.14
CA LYS A 357 -1.60 -25.91 -12.76
C LYS A 357 -1.77 -24.44 -12.35
N PRO A 358 -2.50 -23.64 -13.16
CA PRO A 358 -2.84 -22.26 -12.78
C PRO A 358 -3.58 -22.21 -11.44
N ILE A 359 -3.20 -21.26 -10.59
CA ILE A 359 -3.85 -21.01 -9.31
C ILE A 359 -5.07 -20.13 -9.57
N VAL A 360 -6.20 -20.74 -9.92
CA VAL A 360 -7.50 -20.11 -10.14
C VAL A 360 -8.56 -20.80 -9.29
N PRO A 361 -9.60 -20.05 -8.78
CA PRO A 361 -10.67 -20.62 -7.95
C PRO A 361 -11.45 -21.76 -8.60
#